data_9d72bcde6bd7af4e338ed4671fa39a12
#
_entry.id   9d72bcde6bd7af4e338ed4671fa39a12
#
_cell.length_a   1.000
_cell.length_b   1.000
_cell.length_c   1.000
_cell.angle_alpha   90.00
_cell.angle_beta   90.00
_cell.angle_gamma   90.00
#
_symmetry.space_group_name_H-M   'P 1'
#
loop_
_entity.id
_entity.type
_entity.pdbx_description
1 polymer ?
#
loop_
_entity_poly.entity_id
_entity_poly.type
_entity_poly.pdbx_seq_one_letter_code
_entity_poly.pdbx_strand_id
1 'polypeptide(L)'
;AVQRYIRIHHLLDDDSQQVMITDKDKRLLGTLTLIDLVKQPQESTVDEFMDDAPYTLNDQMKVSDAAALLRSKELPFVPVCNSDGLLVGQLNAADVLEITQDDADMTLKHMSGVSDEEEVFTPILRSAKSRGIWLGINLLTAFLAAFVIGQFEAVLDQIVALAILMPVVASMGGIAGSQTLTVVIRGLALGQIAGNNKQWLYNKELWVGMLNGLVWALVVGGISYLWFSDPLITLVITLAIFINMSLANMSGVLIPLVLKRLQIDPALSGAVILTTVTDVVGFLSFLGLATLIIL
;
A
#
# COMPACT_ATOMS: atom_id res chain seq x y z
N ALA A 1 46.56 -5.81 19.11
CA ALA A 1 45.73 -5.84 20.34
C ALA A 1 44.29 -6.25 20.01
N VAL A 2 43.57 -5.56 19.09
CA VAL A 2 42.18 -5.77 18.75
C VAL A 2 41.88 -7.19 18.21
N GLN A 3 42.67 -7.68 17.24
CA GLN A 3 42.51 -9.05 16.70
C GLN A 3 42.59 -10.13 17.80
N ARG A 4 43.51 -9.95 18.76
CA ARG A 4 43.65 -10.86 19.90
C ARG A 4 42.48 -10.78 20.86
N TYR A 5 41.97 -9.55 21.08
CA TYR A 5 40.81 -9.29 21.95
C TYR A 5 39.52 -9.91 21.37
N ILE A 6 39.26 -9.71 20.10
CA ILE A 6 38.12 -10.29 19.38
C ILE A 6 38.15 -11.83 19.45
N ARG A 7 39.31 -12.42 19.22
CA ARG A 7 39.49 -13.90 19.25
C ARG A 7 39.29 -14.49 20.65
N ILE A 8 39.72 -13.79 21.69
CA ILE A 8 39.63 -14.29 23.08
C ILE A 8 38.21 -14.19 23.60
N HIS A 9 37.48 -13.14 23.21
CA HIS A 9 36.15 -12.84 23.75
C HIS A 9 35.00 -13.31 22.86
N HIS A 10 35.29 -13.97 21.73
CA HIS A 10 34.27 -14.46 20.77
C HIS A 10 33.23 -13.37 20.44
N LEU A 11 33.71 -12.13 20.18
CA LEU A 11 32.87 -10.95 19.97
C LEU A 11 32.26 -10.85 18.57
N LEU A 12 32.57 -11.80 17.71
CA LEU A 12 32.04 -11.82 16.33
C LEU A 12 31.19 -13.07 16.16
N ASP A 13 29.98 -12.86 15.72
CA ASP A 13 29.12 -13.91 15.20
C ASP A 13 29.54 -14.28 13.77
N ASP A 14 29.13 -15.46 13.30
CA ASP A 14 29.53 -15.99 11.98
C ASP A 14 29.17 -15.03 10.82
N ASP A 15 28.17 -14.18 10.99
CA ASP A 15 27.70 -13.20 10.00
C ASP A 15 28.32 -11.81 10.17
N SER A 16 29.19 -11.62 11.18
CA SER A 16 29.80 -10.31 11.43
C SER A 16 30.80 -9.95 10.33
N GLN A 17 30.58 -8.84 9.63
CA GLN A 17 31.47 -8.34 8.57
C GLN A 17 32.17 -7.03 8.95
N GLN A 18 31.69 -6.34 9.99
CA GLN A 18 32.20 -5.04 10.44
C GLN A 18 32.23 -4.96 11.96
N VAL A 19 33.14 -4.16 12.48
CA VAL A 19 33.30 -3.86 13.91
C VAL A 19 33.02 -2.37 14.11
N MET A 20 32.19 -2.06 15.09
CA MET A 20 31.90 -0.68 15.52
C MET A 20 32.90 -0.28 16.59
N ILE A 21 33.56 0.84 16.43
CA ILE A 21 34.50 1.40 17.38
C ILE A 21 33.84 2.48 18.19
N THR A 22 33.82 2.36 19.50
CA THR A 22 33.21 3.33 20.41
C THR A 22 34.21 3.80 21.47
N ASP A 23 33.93 4.95 22.06
CA ASP A 23 34.60 5.40 23.27
C ASP A 23 34.04 4.68 24.52
N LYS A 24 34.51 5.07 25.70
CA LYS A 24 34.07 4.51 26.98
C LYS A 24 32.60 4.83 27.31
N ASP A 25 32.09 5.89 26.72
CA ASP A 25 30.72 6.35 26.90
C ASP A 25 29.78 5.80 25.81
N LYS A 26 30.23 4.83 25.00
CA LYS A 26 29.53 4.19 23.87
C LYS A 26 29.19 5.14 22.70
N ARG A 27 29.89 6.25 22.56
CA ARG A 27 29.79 7.11 21.39
C ARG A 27 30.53 6.45 20.23
N LEU A 28 29.90 6.47 19.06
CA LEU A 28 30.53 5.93 17.84
C LEU A 28 31.74 6.81 17.45
N LEU A 29 32.91 6.20 17.33
CA LEU A 29 34.13 6.83 16.85
C LEU A 29 34.40 6.48 15.39
N GLY A 30 33.97 5.31 14.93
CA GLY A 30 34.19 4.86 13.57
C GLY A 30 33.79 3.41 13.37
N THR A 31 33.99 2.93 12.14
CA THR A 31 33.73 1.54 11.76
C THR A 31 34.92 0.92 11.08
N LEU A 32 35.02 -0.40 11.16
CA LEU A 32 36.13 -1.16 10.62
C LEU A 32 35.62 -2.45 10.01
N THR A 33 35.97 -2.72 8.75
CA THR A 33 35.64 -4.03 8.16
C THR A 33 36.58 -5.13 8.67
N LEU A 34 36.10 -6.36 8.76
CA LEU A 34 36.95 -7.49 9.12
C LEU A 34 38.08 -7.72 8.10
N ILE A 35 37.84 -7.38 6.83
CA ILE A 35 38.83 -7.46 5.77
C ILE A 35 39.99 -6.49 6.06
N ASP A 36 39.66 -5.25 6.46
CA ASP A 36 40.69 -4.27 6.78
C ASP A 36 41.47 -4.68 8.05
N LEU A 37 40.78 -5.22 9.04
CA LEU A 37 41.40 -5.74 10.24
C LEU A 37 42.44 -6.85 9.93
N VAL A 38 42.14 -7.70 8.93
CA VAL A 38 43.07 -8.81 8.54
C VAL A 38 44.20 -8.31 7.66
N LYS A 39 43.98 -7.32 6.81
CA LYS A 39 44.97 -6.78 5.87
C LYS A 39 46.05 -5.93 6.52
N GLN A 40 45.73 -5.30 7.63
CA GLN A 40 46.66 -4.37 8.28
C GLN A 40 47.77 -5.07 9.08
N PRO A 41 49.00 -4.50 9.14
CA PRO A 41 50.07 -4.96 9.97
C PRO A 41 49.70 -5.04 11.46
N GLN A 42 50.28 -5.97 12.21
CA GLN A 42 49.94 -6.14 13.63
C GLN A 42 50.31 -4.95 14.53
N GLU A 43 51.18 -4.07 14.04
CA GLU A 43 51.67 -2.89 14.75
C GLU A 43 50.83 -1.65 14.53
N SER A 44 49.92 -1.64 13.52
CA SER A 44 49.03 -0.50 13.22
C SER A 44 48.00 -0.28 14.32
N THR A 45 47.67 0.97 14.58
CA THR A 45 46.58 1.35 15.48
C THR A 45 45.24 1.44 14.73
N VAL A 46 44.11 1.28 15.43
CA VAL A 46 42.78 1.28 14.82
C VAL A 46 42.48 2.63 14.19
N ASP A 47 42.90 3.72 14.81
CA ASP A 47 42.70 5.10 14.35
C ASP A 47 43.31 5.40 12.97
N GLU A 48 44.31 4.58 12.56
CA GLU A 48 44.98 4.78 11.26
C GLU A 48 44.20 4.23 10.08
N PHE A 49 43.23 3.34 10.31
CA PHE A 49 42.55 2.65 9.22
C PHE A 49 41.05 2.42 9.43
N MET A 50 40.45 2.92 10.52
CA MET A 50 39.02 2.94 10.68
C MET A 50 38.42 4.02 9.78
N ASP A 51 37.18 3.82 9.36
CA ASP A 51 36.36 4.88 8.79
C ASP A 51 35.85 5.74 9.95
N ASP A 52 36.31 6.96 10.05
CA ASP A 52 36.02 7.92 11.12
C ASP A 52 34.74 8.75 10.86
N ALA A 53 34.18 8.65 9.66
CA ALA A 53 32.94 9.33 9.27
C ALA A 53 31.91 8.39 8.62
N PRO A 54 31.57 7.26 9.27
CA PRO A 54 30.63 6.31 8.69
C PRO A 54 29.24 6.92 8.57
N TYR A 55 28.46 6.48 7.58
CA TYR A 55 27.05 6.78 7.55
C TYR A 55 26.38 6.20 8.78
N THR A 56 25.59 7.02 9.48
CA THR A 56 24.83 6.62 10.66
C THR A 56 23.34 6.83 10.46
N LEU A 57 22.53 5.98 11.07
CA LEU A 57 21.08 6.15 11.16
C LEU A 57 20.73 6.70 12.54
N ASN A 58 19.68 7.52 12.60
CA ASN A 58 19.10 7.92 13.87
C ASN A 58 18.07 6.83 14.29
N ASP A 59 18.01 6.50 15.59
CA ASP A 59 17.10 5.51 16.17
C ASP A 59 15.60 5.88 15.99
N GLN A 60 15.29 7.16 15.71
CA GLN A 60 13.96 7.66 15.40
C GLN A 60 13.64 7.66 13.90
N MET A 61 14.58 7.25 13.04
CA MET A 61 14.36 7.20 11.60
C MET A 61 13.35 6.09 11.26
N LYS A 62 12.46 6.36 10.31
CA LYS A 62 11.54 5.33 9.82
C LYS A 62 12.32 4.24 9.10
N VAL A 63 11.92 3.00 9.33
CA VAL A 63 12.56 1.83 8.72
C VAL A 63 12.59 1.89 7.20
N SER A 64 11.52 2.37 6.56
CA SER A 64 11.45 2.59 5.11
C SER A 64 12.53 3.55 4.58
N ASP A 65 12.82 4.61 5.35
CA ASP A 65 13.82 5.62 4.97
C ASP A 65 15.25 5.04 5.19
N ALA A 66 15.43 4.29 6.28
CA ALA A 66 16.67 3.55 6.55
C ALA A 66 16.95 2.52 5.45
N ALA A 67 15.95 1.74 5.06
CA ALA A 67 16.03 0.78 3.96
C ALA A 67 16.38 1.43 2.62
N ALA A 68 15.78 2.60 2.32
CA ALA A 68 16.09 3.36 1.12
C ALA A 68 17.53 3.88 1.13
N LEU A 69 18.04 4.30 2.30
CA LEU A 69 19.41 4.79 2.44
C LEU A 69 20.42 3.66 2.23
N LEU A 70 20.25 2.50 2.88
CA LEU A 70 21.12 1.33 2.69
C LEU A 70 21.18 0.93 1.21
N ARG A 71 20.03 0.85 0.54
CA ARG A 71 19.95 0.52 -0.90
C ARG A 71 20.63 1.57 -1.78
N SER A 72 20.36 2.86 -1.54
CA SER A 72 20.89 3.94 -2.39
C SER A 72 22.40 4.11 -2.30
N LYS A 73 22.98 3.71 -1.16
CA LYS A 73 24.41 3.80 -0.87
C LYS A 73 25.13 2.46 -0.99
N GLU A 74 24.40 1.38 -1.30
CA GLU A 74 24.93 0.00 -1.38
C GLU A 74 25.70 -0.42 -0.12
N LEU A 75 25.22 0.05 1.05
CA LEU A 75 25.87 -0.22 2.32
C LEU A 75 25.41 -1.58 2.86
N PRO A 76 26.33 -2.51 3.18
CA PRO A 76 25.98 -3.80 3.77
C PRO A 76 25.45 -3.69 5.20
N PHE A 77 25.91 -2.69 5.96
CA PHE A 77 25.41 -2.33 7.30
C PHE A 77 25.59 -0.84 7.57
N VAL A 78 24.82 -0.34 8.54
CA VAL A 78 24.91 1.03 9.03
C VAL A 78 24.73 1.03 10.55
N PRO A 79 25.62 1.72 11.31
CA PRO A 79 25.43 1.95 12.72
C PRO A 79 24.18 2.79 12.99
N VAL A 80 23.46 2.44 14.05
CA VAL A 80 22.29 3.20 14.53
C VAL A 80 22.70 3.93 15.80
N CYS A 81 22.57 5.25 15.80
CA CYS A 81 22.89 6.10 16.95
C CYS A 81 21.65 6.85 17.42
N ASN A 82 21.56 7.13 18.70
CA ASN A 82 20.54 8.02 19.25
C ASN A 82 20.92 9.50 18.99
N SER A 83 20.05 10.42 19.43
CA SER A 83 20.26 11.88 19.32
C SER A 83 21.52 12.39 20.00
N ASP A 84 22.06 11.66 20.99
CA ASP A 84 23.27 12.01 21.72
C ASP A 84 24.56 11.44 21.06
N GLY A 85 24.42 10.73 19.95
CA GLY A 85 25.52 10.08 19.23
C GLY A 85 25.99 8.77 19.87
N LEU A 86 25.19 8.20 20.79
CA LEU A 86 25.50 6.90 21.39
C LEU A 86 25.07 5.77 20.44
N LEU A 87 25.93 4.79 20.26
CA LEU A 87 25.64 3.60 19.47
C LEU A 87 24.57 2.76 20.18
N VAL A 88 23.44 2.57 19.51
CA VAL A 88 22.29 1.78 19.98
C VAL A 88 22.30 0.38 19.36
N GLY A 89 22.75 0.27 18.11
CA GLY A 89 22.80 -0.98 17.38
C GLY A 89 23.33 -0.80 15.96
N GLN A 90 23.06 -1.77 15.12
CA GLN A 90 23.36 -1.73 13.69
C GLN A 90 22.16 -2.25 12.89
N LEU A 91 22.03 -1.80 11.68
CA LEU A 91 21.07 -2.31 10.70
C LEU A 91 21.86 -2.89 9.52
N ASN A 92 21.59 -4.13 9.15
CA ASN A 92 22.22 -4.77 8.01
C ASN A 92 21.24 -4.95 6.84
N ALA A 93 21.74 -5.30 5.66
CA ALA A 93 20.92 -5.48 4.47
C ALA A 93 19.92 -6.66 4.59
N ALA A 94 20.24 -7.69 5.39
CA ALA A 94 19.35 -8.82 5.63
C ALA A 94 18.17 -8.40 6.52
N ASP A 95 18.43 -7.64 7.59
CA ASP A 95 17.37 -7.08 8.45
C ASP A 95 16.40 -6.21 7.63
N VAL A 96 16.95 -5.39 6.73
CA VAL A 96 16.13 -4.56 5.81
C VAL A 96 15.26 -5.41 4.89
N LEU A 97 15.80 -6.53 4.40
CA LEU A 97 15.05 -7.45 3.54
C LEU A 97 13.90 -8.09 4.32
N GLU A 98 14.16 -8.60 5.51
CA GLU A 98 13.17 -9.20 6.41
C GLU A 98 12.04 -8.19 6.72
N ILE A 99 12.40 -7.00 7.19
CA ILE A 99 11.42 -5.95 7.49
C ILE A 99 10.59 -5.56 6.27
N THR A 100 11.22 -5.46 5.08
CA THR A 100 10.49 -5.11 3.86
C THR A 100 9.58 -6.23 3.37
N GLN A 101 9.91 -7.49 3.65
CA GLN A 101 9.01 -8.62 3.39
C GLN A 101 7.83 -8.61 4.35
N ASP A 102 8.07 -8.42 5.63
CA ASP A 102 7.01 -8.33 6.65
C ASP A 102 6.03 -7.19 6.35
N ASP A 103 6.53 -6.00 5.99
CA ASP A 103 5.71 -4.86 5.58
C ASP A 103 4.86 -5.18 4.33
N ALA A 104 5.41 -5.93 3.37
CA ALA A 104 4.69 -6.34 2.17
C ALA A 104 3.60 -7.37 2.49
N ASP A 105 3.89 -8.33 3.36
CA ASP A 105 2.93 -9.35 3.82
C ASP A 105 1.80 -8.71 4.64
N MET A 106 2.12 -7.79 5.55
CA MET A 106 1.11 -7.00 6.28
C MET A 106 0.22 -6.21 5.32
N THR A 107 0.80 -5.53 4.34
CA THR A 107 0.04 -4.78 3.33
C THR A 107 -0.93 -5.69 2.58
N LEU A 108 -0.50 -6.91 2.21
CA LEU A 108 -1.33 -7.89 1.52
C LEU A 108 -2.52 -8.34 2.38
N LYS A 109 -2.27 -8.66 3.66
CA LYS A 109 -3.31 -9.03 4.64
C LYS A 109 -4.31 -7.89 4.82
N HIS A 110 -3.84 -6.67 5.05
CA HIS A 110 -4.67 -5.47 5.25
C HIS A 110 -5.57 -5.17 4.06
N MET A 111 -5.05 -5.24 2.82
CA MET A 111 -5.86 -5.03 1.62
C MET A 111 -7.02 -6.01 1.47
N SER A 112 -6.92 -7.17 2.13
CA SER A 112 -7.97 -8.19 2.15
C SER A 112 -8.87 -8.12 3.40
N GLY A 113 -8.66 -7.13 4.29
CA GLY A 113 -9.39 -7.00 5.56
C GLY A 113 -9.03 -8.08 6.58
N VAL A 114 -7.80 -8.59 6.51
CA VAL A 114 -7.26 -9.59 7.44
C VAL A 114 -6.31 -8.88 8.41
N SER A 115 -6.34 -9.24 9.70
CA SER A 115 -5.46 -8.65 10.72
C SER A 115 -4.04 -9.20 10.66
N ASP A 116 -3.09 -8.47 11.23
CA ASP A 116 -1.66 -8.85 11.28
C ASP A 116 -1.43 -10.18 11.97
N GLU A 117 -2.20 -10.45 13.03
CA GLU A 117 -2.10 -11.66 13.83
C GLU A 117 -2.69 -12.92 13.15
N GLU A 118 -3.30 -12.75 11.97
CA GLU A 118 -3.94 -13.85 11.25
C GLU A 118 -2.88 -14.63 10.46
N GLU A 119 -2.75 -15.92 10.81
CA GLU A 119 -1.89 -16.88 10.13
C GLU A 119 -2.69 -18.09 9.68
N VAL A 120 -2.10 -18.94 8.83
CA VAL A 120 -2.73 -20.14 8.29
C VAL A 120 -3.23 -21.09 9.39
N PHE A 121 -2.55 -21.15 10.52
CA PHE A 121 -2.88 -22.01 11.65
C PHE A 121 -3.51 -21.27 12.84
N THR A 122 -4.00 -20.05 12.65
CA THR A 122 -4.71 -19.32 13.71
C THR A 122 -5.94 -20.09 14.18
N PRO A 123 -6.21 -20.19 15.49
CA PRO A 123 -7.37 -20.90 16.02
C PRO A 123 -8.68 -20.35 15.47
N ILE A 124 -9.64 -21.24 15.16
CA ILE A 124 -10.89 -20.94 14.46
C ILE A 124 -11.66 -19.76 15.08
N LEU A 125 -11.84 -19.73 16.40
CA LEU A 125 -12.61 -18.67 17.07
C LEU A 125 -11.93 -17.29 16.98
N ARG A 126 -10.60 -17.23 17.01
CA ARG A 126 -9.84 -15.98 16.86
C ARG A 126 -9.96 -15.45 15.43
N SER A 127 -9.75 -16.34 14.46
CA SER A 127 -9.91 -16.04 13.03
C SER A 127 -11.35 -15.57 12.71
N ALA A 128 -12.37 -16.29 13.18
CA ALA A 128 -13.77 -15.93 12.97
C ALA A 128 -14.11 -14.56 13.56
N LYS A 129 -13.61 -14.23 14.77
CA LYS A 129 -13.83 -12.93 15.41
C LYS A 129 -13.16 -11.79 14.64
N SER A 130 -11.91 -11.95 14.23
CA SER A 130 -11.15 -10.94 13.49
C SER A 130 -11.82 -10.63 12.15
N ARG A 131 -12.09 -11.65 11.34
CA ARG A 131 -12.77 -11.49 10.04
C ARG A 131 -14.21 -11.01 10.19
N GLY A 132 -14.90 -11.42 11.26
CA GLY A 132 -16.28 -11.02 11.54
C GLY A 132 -16.44 -9.51 11.71
N ILE A 133 -15.49 -8.82 12.29
CA ILE A 133 -15.50 -7.35 12.42
C ILE A 133 -15.50 -6.70 11.03
N TRP A 134 -14.59 -7.14 10.16
CA TRP A 134 -14.49 -6.59 8.80
C TRP A 134 -15.70 -6.94 7.93
N LEU A 135 -16.26 -8.14 8.08
CA LEU A 135 -17.52 -8.53 7.43
C LEU A 135 -18.67 -7.64 7.91
N GLY A 136 -18.72 -7.30 9.21
CA GLY A 136 -19.72 -6.38 9.76
C GLY A 136 -19.61 -4.96 9.18
N ILE A 137 -18.40 -4.43 9.05
CA ILE A 137 -18.17 -3.13 8.41
C ILE A 137 -18.60 -3.16 6.94
N ASN A 138 -18.22 -4.20 6.18
CA ASN A 138 -18.66 -4.37 4.80
C ASN A 138 -20.19 -4.52 4.68
N LEU A 139 -20.84 -5.17 5.63
CA LEU A 139 -22.30 -5.27 5.65
C LEU A 139 -22.96 -3.90 5.81
N LEU A 140 -22.43 -3.04 6.68
CA LEU A 140 -22.95 -1.67 6.84
C LEU A 140 -22.82 -0.86 5.55
N THR A 141 -21.68 -0.98 4.85
CA THR A 141 -21.47 -0.28 3.57
C THR A 141 -22.38 -0.84 2.46
N ALA A 142 -22.63 -2.15 2.45
CA ALA A 142 -23.57 -2.78 1.52
C ALA A 142 -25.01 -2.28 1.76
N PHE A 143 -25.42 -2.11 3.03
CA PHE A 143 -26.72 -1.49 3.33
C PHE A 143 -26.82 -0.03 2.89
N LEU A 144 -25.73 0.73 2.95
CA LEU A 144 -25.70 2.09 2.41
C LEU A 144 -25.95 2.08 0.88
N ALA A 145 -25.31 1.19 0.15
CA ALA A 145 -25.55 1.02 -1.28
C ALA A 145 -26.99 0.57 -1.56
N ALA A 146 -27.52 -0.39 -0.78
CA ALA A 146 -28.91 -0.84 -0.88
C ALA A 146 -29.92 0.29 -0.59
N PHE A 147 -29.62 1.16 0.38
CA PHE A 147 -30.44 2.35 0.65
C PHE A 147 -30.50 3.28 -0.56
N VAL A 148 -29.39 3.49 -1.25
CA VAL A 148 -29.36 4.29 -2.50
C VAL A 148 -30.24 3.65 -3.58
N ILE A 149 -30.14 2.33 -3.77
CA ILE A 149 -30.97 1.58 -4.71
C ILE A 149 -32.47 1.77 -4.39
N GLY A 150 -32.84 1.69 -3.11
CA GLY A 150 -34.22 1.84 -2.65
C GLY A 150 -34.86 3.19 -3.01
N GLN A 151 -34.05 4.26 -3.20
CA GLN A 151 -34.58 5.57 -3.66
C GLN A 151 -35.07 5.53 -5.11
N PHE A 152 -34.73 4.48 -5.88
CA PHE A 152 -35.09 4.31 -7.29
C PHE A 152 -36.02 3.13 -7.53
N GLU A 153 -36.74 2.67 -6.48
CA GLU A 153 -37.69 1.54 -6.57
C GLU A 153 -38.69 1.71 -7.71
N ALA A 154 -39.29 2.90 -7.86
CA ALA A 154 -40.26 3.19 -8.90
C ALA A 154 -39.70 3.04 -10.34
N VAL A 155 -38.41 3.26 -10.55
CA VAL A 155 -37.75 3.07 -11.85
C VAL A 155 -37.47 1.60 -12.10
N LEU A 156 -37.04 0.87 -11.06
CA LEU A 156 -36.73 -0.56 -11.11
C LEU A 156 -38.00 -1.40 -11.37
N ASP A 157 -39.12 -1.02 -10.79
CA ASP A 157 -40.42 -1.69 -11.02
C ASP A 157 -40.88 -1.56 -12.48
N GLN A 158 -40.56 -0.45 -13.14
CA GLN A 158 -40.92 -0.24 -14.52
C GLN A 158 -39.97 -0.91 -15.52
N ILE A 159 -38.67 -0.99 -15.16
CA ILE A 159 -37.63 -1.44 -16.08
C ILE A 159 -36.74 -2.49 -15.39
N VAL A 160 -37.19 -3.73 -15.40
CA VAL A 160 -36.47 -4.88 -14.78
C VAL A 160 -35.06 -5.08 -15.35
N ALA A 161 -34.82 -4.68 -16.60
CA ALA A 161 -33.52 -4.75 -17.23
C ALA A 161 -32.42 -3.98 -16.44
N LEU A 162 -32.81 -2.90 -15.74
CA LEU A 162 -31.86 -2.16 -14.90
C LEU A 162 -31.37 -3.03 -13.73
N ALA A 163 -32.26 -3.76 -13.07
CA ALA A 163 -31.87 -4.65 -11.97
C ALA A 163 -30.86 -5.74 -12.43
N ILE A 164 -31.02 -6.24 -13.66
CA ILE A 164 -30.12 -7.25 -14.24
C ILE A 164 -28.72 -6.65 -14.51
N LEU A 165 -28.66 -5.37 -14.88
CA LEU A 165 -27.40 -4.69 -15.22
C LEU A 165 -26.65 -4.09 -14.02
N MET A 166 -27.33 -3.91 -12.86
CA MET A 166 -26.70 -3.36 -11.65
C MET A 166 -25.40 -4.06 -11.21
N PRO A 167 -25.32 -5.41 -11.19
CA PRO A 167 -24.09 -6.10 -10.83
C PRO A 167 -22.91 -5.78 -11.75
N VAL A 168 -23.18 -5.49 -13.05
CA VAL A 168 -22.15 -5.11 -14.01
C VAL A 168 -21.58 -3.73 -13.65
N VAL A 169 -22.45 -2.78 -13.31
CA VAL A 169 -22.02 -1.42 -12.92
C VAL A 169 -21.14 -1.47 -11.65
N ALA A 170 -21.61 -2.15 -10.60
CA ALA A 170 -20.86 -2.28 -9.35
C ALA A 170 -19.50 -2.97 -9.55
N SER A 171 -19.51 -4.11 -10.25
CA SER A 171 -18.29 -4.90 -10.51
C SER A 171 -17.24 -4.10 -11.28
N MET A 172 -17.64 -3.42 -12.35
CA MET A 172 -16.69 -2.68 -13.20
C MET A 172 -16.05 -1.50 -12.45
N GLY A 173 -16.82 -0.75 -11.68
CA GLY A 173 -16.29 0.32 -10.83
C GLY A 173 -15.38 -0.20 -9.73
N GLY A 174 -15.81 -1.23 -9.00
CA GLY A 174 -15.04 -1.84 -7.92
C GLY A 174 -13.69 -2.36 -8.38
N ILE A 175 -13.65 -3.09 -9.51
CA ILE A 175 -12.40 -3.62 -10.08
C ILE A 175 -11.47 -2.49 -10.54
N ALA A 176 -11.98 -1.52 -11.30
CA ALA A 176 -11.17 -0.40 -11.81
C ALA A 176 -10.55 0.41 -10.67
N GLY A 177 -11.35 0.73 -9.66
CA GLY A 177 -10.87 1.44 -8.47
C GLY A 177 -9.83 0.65 -7.67
N SER A 178 -10.05 -0.67 -7.48
CA SER A 178 -9.13 -1.54 -6.75
C SER A 178 -7.77 -1.68 -7.45
N GLN A 179 -7.73 -1.71 -8.78
CA GLN A 179 -6.48 -1.71 -9.54
C GLN A 179 -5.66 -0.44 -9.26
N THR A 180 -6.30 0.72 -9.31
CA THR A 180 -5.62 1.99 -9.00
C THR A 180 -5.23 2.07 -7.52
N LEU A 181 -6.12 1.68 -6.60
CA LEU A 181 -5.85 1.66 -5.16
C LEU A 181 -4.59 0.83 -4.84
N THR A 182 -4.50 -0.37 -5.41
CA THR A 182 -3.34 -1.27 -5.22
C THR A 182 -2.03 -0.62 -5.67
N VAL A 183 -2.02 -0.01 -6.86
CA VAL A 183 -0.83 0.69 -7.38
C VAL A 183 -0.43 1.85 -6.48
N VAL A 184 -1.41 2.62 -6.00
CA VAL A 184 -1.15 3.79 -5.14
C VAL A 184 -0.67 3.37 -3.75
N ILE A 185 -1.29 2.36 -3.12
CA ILE A 185 -0.85 1.84 -1.81
C ILE A 185 0.60 1.34 -1.91
N ARG A 186 0.91 0.55 -2.93
CA ARG A 186 2.28 0.08 -3.18
C ARG A 186 3.26 1.23 -3.38
N GLY A 187 2.88 2.24 -4.16
CA GLY A 187 3.72 3.43 -4.37
C GLY A 187 3.95 4.24 -3.09
N LEU A 188 2.95 4.26 -2.18
CA LEU A 188 3.08 4.89 -0.87
C LEU A 188 4.00 4.10 0.07
N ALA A 189 3.89 2.77 0.08
CA ALA A 189 4.74 1.88 0.89
C ALA A 189 6.21 1.96 0.46
N LEU A 190 6.47 2.03 -0.86
CA LEU A 190 7.82 2.14 -1.41
C LEU A 190 8.39 3.58 -1.40
N GLY A 191 7.67 4.56 -0.83
CA GLY A 191 8.10 5.95 -0.80
C GLY A 191 8.17 6.64 -2.18
N GLN A 192 7.61 6.03 -3.23
CA GLN A 192 7.63 6.56 -4.60
C GLN A 192 6.71 7.75 -4.80
N ILE A 193 5.69 7.90 -3.93
CA ILE A 193 4.73 9.00 -4.00
C ILE A 193 5.10 10.05 -2.96
N ALA A 194 5.82 11.10 -3.42
CA ALA A 194 6.28 12.21 -2.60
C ALA A 194 6.03 13.56 -3.29
N GLY A 195 5.82 14.61 -2.51
CA GLY A 195 5.83 16.02 -2.94
C GLY A 195 5.14 16.29 -4.30
N ASN A 196 5.95 16.59 -5.31
CA ASN A 196 5.50 17.11 -6.61
C ASN A 196 4.91 16.05 -7.57
N ASN A 197 5.04 14.74 -7.31
CA ASN A 197 4.56 13.72 -8.26
C ASN A 197 3.09 13.31 -8.06
N LYS A 198 2.44 13.75 -6.97
CA LYS A 198 1.03 13.43 -6.68
C LYS A 198 0.08 13.93 -7.76
N GLN A 199 0.31 15.16 -8.26
CA GLN A 199 -0.54 15.74 -9.31
C GLN A 199 -0.38 14.99 -10.63
N TRP A 200 0.82 14.58 -10.95
CA TRP A 200 1.07 13.76 -12.14
C TRP A 200 0.37 12.40 -12.03
N LEU A 201 0.47 11.74 -10.86
CA LEU A 201 -0.20 10.47 -10.60
C LEU A 201 -1.71 10.60 -10.75
N TYR A 202 -2.31 11.65 -10.16
CA TYR A 202 -3.74 11.92 -10.27
C TYR A 202 -4.18 12.09 -11.73
N ASN A 203 -3.47 12.91 -12.49
CA ASN A 203 -3.77 13.13 -13.90
C ASN A 203 -3.60 11.85 -14.73
N LYS A 204 -2.55 11.07 -14.48
CA LYS A 204 -2.31 9.80 -15.15
C LYS A 204 -3.48 8.83 -14.90
N GLU A 205 -3.87 8.61 -13.64
CA GLU A 205 -4.94 7.66 -13.29
C GLU A 205 -6.32 8.15 -13.77
N LEU A 206 -6.55 9.46 -13.80
CA LEU A 206 -7.75 10.03 -14.43
C LEU A 206 -7.83 9.64 -15.92
N TRP A 207 -6.76 9.85 -16.68
CA TRP A 207 -6.72 9.48 -18.09
C TRP A 207 -6.85 7.96 -18.31
N VAL A 208 -6.22 7.15 -17.47
CA VAL A 208 -6.39 5.69 -17.51
C VAL A 208 -7.85 5.31 -17.27
N GLY A 209 -8.50 5.94 -16.26
CA GLY A 209 -9.91 5.72 -15.96
C GLY A 209 -10.83 6.13 -17.11
N MET A 210 -10.58 7.29 -17.72
CA MET A 210 -11.37 7.76 -18.86
C MET A 210 -11.21 6.88 -20.10
N LEU A 211 -9.99 6.46 -20.43
CA LEU A 211 -9.72 5.60 -21.58
C LEU A 211 -10.33 4.20 -21.39
N ASN A 212 -10.08 3.56 -20.26
CA ASN A 212 -10.67 2.26 -19.94
C ASN A 212 -12.20 2.38 -19.80
N GLY A 213 -12.67 3.44 -19.14
CA GLY A 213 -14.09 3.75 -19.00
C GLY A 213 -14.78 3.85 -20.35
N LEU A 214 -14.18 4.55 -21.32
CA LEU A 214 -14.74 4.67 -22.67
C LEU A 214 -14.78 3.31 -23.41
N VAL A 215 -13.68 2.57 -23.39
CA VAL A 215 -13.60 1.27 -24.07
C VAL A 215 -14.63 0.30 -23.51
N TRP A 216 -14.64 0.12 -22.18
CA TRP A 216 -15.54 -0.84 -21.55
C TRP A 216 -17.00 -0.38 -21.54
N ALA A 217 -17.27 0.92 -21.49
CA ALA A 217 -18.61 1.47 -21.66
C ALA A 217 -19.19 1.11 -23.04
N LEU A 218 -18.39 1.23 -24.11
CA LEU A 218 -18.82 0.84 -25.46
C LEU A 218 -19.03 -0.67 -25.57
N VAL A 219 -18.17 -1.49 -24.97
CA VAL A 219 -18.33 -2.96 -24.96
C VAL A 219 -19.61 -3.36 -24.22
N VAL A 220 -19.79 -2.87 -23.00
CA VAL A 220 -20.98 -3.20 -22.18
C VAL A 220 -22.26 -2.65 -22.83
N GLY A 221 -22.20 -1.44 -23.40
CA GLY A 221 -23.31 -0.87 -24.17
C GLY A 221 -23.68 -1.72 -25.38
N GLY A 222 -22.68 -2.18 -26.15
CA GLY A 222 -22.90 -3.08 -27.29
C GLY A 222 -23.55 -4.40 -26.88
N ILE A 223 -23.07 -5.03 -25.79
CA ILE A 223 -23.66 -6.25 -25.24
C ILE A 223 -25.09 -5.98 -24.76
N SER A 224 -25.32 -4.86 -24.06
CA SER A 224 -26.66 -4.46 -23.60
C SER A 224 -27.64 -4.28 -24.76
N TYR A 225 -27.21 -3.64 -25.84
CA TYR A 225 -28.03 -3.48 -27.06
C TYR A 225 -28.39 -4.82 -27.69
N LEU A 226 -27.45 -5.72 -27.80
CA LEU A 226 -27.69 -7.08 -28.33
C LEU A 226 -28.66 -7.89 -27.44
N TRP A 227 -28.61 -7.67 -26.14
CA TRP A 227 -29.41 -8.43 -25.17
C TRP A 227 -30.84 -7.91 -25.04
N PHE A 228 -31.01 -6.58 -24.92
CA PHE A 228 -32.30 -5.95 -24.62
C PHE A 228 -32.96 -5.29 -25.84
N SER A 229 -32.20 -5.05 -26.91
CA SER A 229 -32.64 -4.34 -28.12
C SER A 229 -33.25 -2.95 -27.84
N ASP A 230 -32.87 -2.31 -26.75
CA ASP A 230 -33.36 -1.01 -26.29
C ASP A 230 -32.23 0.03 -26.32
N PRO A 231 -32.34 1.08 -27.17
CA PRO A 231 -31.29 2.10 -27.29
C PRO A 231 -31.17 3.00 -26.04
N LEU A 232 -32.26 3.21 -25.28
CA LEU A 232 -32.24 4.05 -24.09
C LEU A 232 -31.54 3.35 -22.93
N ILE A 233 -31.85 2.07 -22.71
CA ILE A 233 -31.14 1.26 -21.72
C ILE A 233 -29.63 1.17 -22.08
N THR A 234 -29.34 0.99 -23.37
CA THR A 234 -27.96 0.97 -23.88
C THR A 234 -27.22 2.27 -23.60
N LEU A 235 -27.86 3.41 -23.86
CA LEU A 235 -27.26 4.72 -23.59
C LEU A 235 -26.98 4.91 -22.09
N VAL A 236 -27.96 4.59 -21.25
CA VAL A 236 -27.87 4.72 -19.79
C VAL A 236 -26.73 3.90 -19.23
N ILE A 237 -26.63 2.60 -19.59
CA ILE A 237 -25.55 1.74 -19.07
C ILE A 237 -24.17 2.18 -19.58
N THR A 238 -24.09 2.63 -20.85
CA THR A 238 -22.83 3.13 -21.43
C THR A 238 -22.33 4.35 -20.66
N LEU A 239 -23.19 5.34 -20.43
CA LEU A 239 -22.84 6.53 -19.66
C LEU A 239 -22.50 6.20 -18.21
N ALA A 240 -23.28 5.33 -17.57
CA ALA A 240 -23.07 4.93 -16.19
C ALA A 240 -21.71 4.23 -15.99
N ILE A 241 -21.35 3.29 -16.86
CA ILE A 241 -20.04 2.61 -16.81
C ILE A 241 -18.91 3.62 -17.00
N PHE A 242 -19.02 4.52 -17.97
CA PHE A 242 -18.01 5.54 -18.21
C PHE A 242 -17.78 6.42 -16.97
N ILE A 243 -18.88 6.94 -16.39
CA ILE A 243 -18.83 7.78 -15.18
C ILE A 243 -18.24 6.98 -14.00
N ASN A 244 -18.79 5.79 -13.75
CA ASN A 244 -18.39 4.98 -12.59
C ASN A 244 -16.91 4.60 -12.65
N MET A 245 -16.41 4.12 -13.79
CA MET A 245 -14.99 3.76 -13.95
C MET A 245 -14.07 4.97 -13.82
N SER A 246 -14.45 6.12 -14.37
CA SER A 246 -13.68 7.35 -14.26
C SER A 246 -13.56 7.80 -12.80
N LEU A 247 -14.68 7.82 -12.06
CA LEU A 247 -14.72 8.19 -10.65
C LEU A 247 -14.04 7.13 -9.75
N ALA A 248 -14.15 5.85 -10.10
CA ALA A 248 -13.48 4.76 -9.39
C ALA A 248 -11.95 4.92 -9.39
N ASN A 249 -11.34 5.21 -10.54
CA ASN A 249 -9.91 5.46 -10.62
C ASN A 249 -9.49 6.71 -9.85
N MET A 250 -10.26 7.81 -9.94
CA MET A 250 -10.02 8.99 -9.11
C MET A 250 -10.06 8.67 -7.62
N SER A 251 -11.07 7.91 -7.20
CA SER A 251 -11.24 7.49 -5.80
C SER A 251 -10.09 6.58 -5.36
N GLY A 252 -9.61 5.69 -6.24
CA GLY A 252 -8.45 4.83 -6.00
C GLY A 252 -7.16 5.60 -5.73
N VAL A 253 -7.02 6.84 -6.24
CA VAL A 253 -5.90 7.74 -5.90
C VAL A 253 -6.21 8.55 -4.65
N LEU A 254 -7.38 9.16 -4.58
CA LEU A 254 -7.71 10.12 -3.52
C LEU A 254 -7.82 9.46 -2.15
N ILE A 255 -8.50 8.31 -2.06
CA ILE A 255 -8.76 7.61 -0.79
C ILE A 255 -7.46 7.32 -0.04
N PRO A 256 -6.45 6.63 -0.62
CA PRO A 256 -5.22 6.32 0.12
C PRO A 256 -4.41 7.56 0.47
N LEU A 257 -4.43 8.61 -0.36
CA LEU A 257 -3.74 9.87 -0.04
C LEU A 257 -4.40 10.61 1.13
N VAL A 258 -5.74 10.61 1.19
CA VAL A 258 -6.49 11.21 2.31
C VAL A 258 -6.29 10.41 3.59
N LEU A 259 -6.40 9.07 3.54
CA LEU A 259 -6.17 8.20 4.69
C LEU A 259 -4.76 8.38 5.26
N LYS A 260 -3.74 8.41 4.39
CA LYS A 260 -2.36 8.69 4.83
C LYS A 260 -2.23 10.05 5.50
N ARG A 261 -2.93 11.08 5.00
CA ARG A 261 -2.94 12.41 5.63
C ARG A 261 -3.61 12.41 7.01
N LEU A 262 -4.62 11.55 7.19
CA LEU A 262 -5.32 11.35 8.46
C LEU A 262 -4.59 10.39 9.41
N GLN A 263 -3.42 9.88 9.02
CA GLN A 263 -2.64 8.88 9.77
C GLN A 263 -3.38 7.54 9.96
N ILE A 264 -4.32 7.23 9.06
CA ILE A 264 -5.03 5.96 8.99
C ILE A 264 -4.33 5.10 7.94
N ASP A 265 -4.20 3.79 8.21
CA ASP A 265 -3.60 2.87 7.26
C ASP A 265 -4.45 2.75 5.98
N PRO A 266 -3.90 3.17 4.81
CA PRO A 266 -4.61 3.07 3.55
C PRO A 266 -4.86 1.64 3.08
N ALA A 267 -4.00 0.68 3.45
CA ALA A 267 -4.15 -0.71 3.07
C ALA A 267 -5.38 -1.33 3.75
N LEU A 268 -5.53 -1.06 5.06
CA LEU A 268 -6.59 -1.63 5.86
C LEU A 268 -7.98 -1.08 5.51
N SER A 269 -8.11 0.25 5.39
CA SER A 269 -9.41 0.92 5.25
C SER A 269 -9.77 1.25 3.81
N GLY A 270 -8.77 1.30 2.92
CA GLY A 270 -8.93 1.84 1.57
C GLY A 270 -9.89 1.03 0.71
N ALA A 271 -9.83 -0.30 0.77
CA ALA A 271 -10.68 -1.19 -0.03
C ALA A 271 -12.17 -1.05 0.32
N VAL A 272 -12.51 -1.00 1.60
CA VAL A 272 -13.90 -0.87 2.06
C VAL A 272 -14.49 0.49 1.68
N ILE A 273 -13.73 1.56 1.87
CA ILE A 273 -14.18 2.91 1.49
C ILE A 273 -14.34 3.00 -0.02
N LEU A 274 -13.40 2.42 -0.78
CA LEU A 274 -13.45 2.43 -2.24
C LEU A 274 -14.67 1.72 -2.77
N THR A 275 -14.94 0.48 -2.32
CA THR A 275 -16.12 -0.27 -2.76
C THR A 275 -17.40 0.47 -2.41
N THR A 276 -17.49 1.05 -1.22
CA THR A 276 -18.63 1.88 -0.83
C THR A 276 -18.85 3.05 -1.81
N VAL A 277 -17.78 3.79 -2.13
CA VAL A 277 -17.85 4.92 -3.04
C VAL A 277 -18.26 4.47 -4.45
N THR A 278 -17.64 3.41 -4.98
CA THR A 278 -17.93 2.91 -6.32
C THR A 278 -19.34 2.35 -6.45
N ASP A 279 -19.86 1.69 -5.43
CA ASP A 279 -21.24 1.16 -5.43
C ASP A 279 -22.26 2.29 -5.36
N VAL A 280 -22.09 3.19 -4.38
CA VAL A 280 -23.01 4.35 -4.23
C VAL A 280 -23.02 5.22 -5.48
N VAL A 281 -21.85 5.60 -5.99
CA VAL A 281 -21.75 6.44 -7.19
C VAL A 281 -22.22 5.67 -8.43
N GLY A 282 -21.88 4.39 -8.54
CA GLY A 282 -22.29 3.53 -9.63
C GLY A 282 -23.82 3.41 -9.72
N PHE A 283 -24.48 3.08 -8.62
CA PHE A 283 -25.93 2.96 -8.60
C PHE A 283 -26.63 4.32 -8.76
N LEU A 284 -26.11 5.36 -8.11
CA LEU A 284 -26.67 6.70 -8.23
C LEU A 284 -26.58 7.23 -9.68
N SER A 285 -25.43 7.03 -10.34
CA SER A 285 -25.26 7.44 -11.73
C SER A 285 -26.14 6.59 -12.68
N PHE A 286 -26.17 5.27 -12.48
CA PHE A 286 -26.92 4.36 -13.35
C PHE A 286 -28.43 4.56 -13.23
N LEU A 287 -28.97 4.48 -12.02
CA LEU A 287 -30.41 4.62 -11.77
C LEU A 287 -30.87 6.08 -11.92
N GLY A 288 -30.01 7.04 -11.55
CA GLY A 288 -30.28 8.46 -11.76
C GLY A 288 -30.37 8.83 -13.24
N LEU A 289 -29.44 8.33 -14.08
CA LEU A 289 -29.54 8.51 -15.54
C LEU A 289 -30.73 7.78 -16.11
N ALA A 290 -31.09 6.59 -15.64
CA ALA A 290 -32.30 5.89 -16.07
C ALA A 290 -33.52 6.70 -15.76
N THR A 291 -33.64 7.31 -14.58
CA THR A 291 -34.75 8.20 -14.22
C THR A 291 -34.83 9.42 -15.10
N LEU A 292 -33.70 10.02 -15.46
CA LEU A 292 -33.68 11.26 -16.25
C LEU A 292 -33.89 11.05 -17.75
N ILE A 293 -33.53 9.89 -18.29
CA ILE A 293 -33.49 9.62 -19.74
C ILE A 293 -34.70 8.79 -20.18
N ILE A 294 -35.18 7.88 -19.31
CA ILE A 294 -36.24 6.93 -19.72
C ILE A 294 -37.61 7.31 -19.16
N LEU A 295 -37.64 7.83 -17.91
CA LEU A 295 -38.87 8.35 -17.30
C LEU A 295 -39.08 9.82 -17.57
#